data_a83a3e055c41c0f49f6aa05657df5ff1
#
_entry.id   a83a3e055c41c0f49f6aa05657df5ff1
#
_cell.length_a   1.000
_cell.length_b   1.000
_cell.length_c   1.000
_cell.angle_alpha   90.00
_cell.angle_beta   90.00
_cell.angle_gamma   90.00
#
_symmetry.space_group_name_H-M   'P 1'
#
loop_
_entity.id
_entity.type
_entity.pdbx_description
1 polymer ?
#
loop_
_entity_poly.entity_id
_entity_poly.type
_entity_poly.pdbx_seq_one_letter_code
_entity_poly.pdbx_strand_id
1 'polypeptide(L)'
;MLRKELLEKAAAITEGARQQHYGSPEDNFKNIAEFWQLYLSQRFENVEEPELRTTDVAIMMLLMKVARLVHDPHHDDSWIDIAGYAACGSQCAETCSDE
;
A
#
# COMPACT_ATOMS: atom_id res chain seq x y z
N MET A 1 18.85 -16.18 -3.84
CA MET A 1 19.33 -15.62 -2.54
C MET A 1 19.07 -16.64 -1.44
N LEU A 2 20.09 -16.95 -0.65
CA LEU A 2 19.92 -17.86 0.49
C LEU A 2 19.26 -17.13 1.65
N ARG A 3 18.64 -17.89 2.55
CA ARG A 3 17.89 -17.39 3.69
C ARG A 3 18.67 -16.38 4.54
N LYS A 4 19.93 -16.72 4.87
CA LYS A 4 20.79 -15.86 5.68
C LYS A 4 21.04 -14.51 5.01
N GLU A 5 21.35 -14.54 3.71
CA GLU A 5 21.60 -13.32 2.93
C GLU A 5 20.35 -12.43 2.88
N LEU A 6 19.19 -13.03 2.68
CA LEU A 6 17.93 -12.31 2.68
C LEU A 6 17.70 -11.58 4.02
N LEU A 7 17.89 -12.29 5.12
CA LEU A 7 17.68 -11.72 6.45
C LEU A 7 18.67 -10.60 6.77
N GLU A 8 19.94 -10.73 6.34
CA GLU A 8 20.93 -9.70 6.52
C GLU A 8 20.57 -8.43 5.75
N LYS A 9 20.15 -8.59 4.50
CA LYS A 9 19.73 -7.45 3.67
C LYS A 9 18.46 -6.79 4.22
N ALA A 10 17.52 -7.59 4.67
CA ALA A 10 16.29 -7.08 5.27
C ALA A 10 16.58 -6.28 6.53
N ALA A 11 17.48 -6.77 7.39
CA ALA A 11 17.85 -6.06 8.61
C ALA A 11 18.47 -4.70 8.29
N ALA A 12 19.34 -4.63 7.28
CA ALA A 12 19.98 -3.38 6.88
C ALA A 12 18.95 -2.36 6.36
N ILE A 13 17.94 -2.82 5.61
CA ILE A 13 16.90 -1.94 5.06
C ILE A 13 15.96 -1.42 6.15
N THR A 14 15.63 -2.26 7.14
CA THR A 14 14.61 -1.93 8.13
C THR A 14 15.11 -1.07 9.28
N GLU A 15 16.40 -0.77 9.32
CA GLU A 15 17.00 0.07 10.35
C GLU A 15 17.32 1.47 9.82
N GLY A 16 17.48 2.42 10.72
CA GLY A 16 17.95 3.76 10.38
C GLY A 16 17.03 4.56 9.49
N ALA A 17 17.47 4.84 8.26
CA ALA A 17 16.79 5.76 7.35
C ALA A 17 15.35 5.36 6.99
N ARG A 18 15.09 4.04 6.87
CA ARG A 18 13.74 3.58 6.55
C ARG A 18 12.77 3.94 7.68
N GLN A 19 13.15 3.71 8.92
CA GLN A 19 12.30 4.06 10.06
C GLN A 19 12.09 5.57 10.16
N GLN A 20 13.10 6.34 9.79
CA GLN A 20 13.00 7.80 9.76
C GLN A 20 11.93 8.29 8.79
N HIS A 21 11.80 7.63 7.62
CA HIS A 21 10.82 8.04 6.61
C HIS A 21 9.41 7.52 6.89
N TYR A 22 9.29 6.32 7.43
CA TYR A 22 8.00 5.64 7.53
C TYR A 22 7.47 5.53 8.98
N GLY A 23 8.27 5.94 9.96
CA GLY A 23 7.97 5.71 11.36
C GLY A 23 8.26 4.27 11.76
N SER A 24 7.83 3.88 12.96
CA SER A 24 7.98 2.50 13.40
C SER A 24 7.09 1.59 12.57
N PRO A 25 7.47 0.30 12.39
CA PRO A 25 6.59 -0.64 11.69
C PRO A 25 5.21 -0.74 12.31
N GLU A 26 5.11 -0.71 13.64
CA GLU A 26 3.83 -0.79 14.34
C GLU A 26 2.91 0.37 13.96
N ASP A 27 3.42 1.59 13.98
CA ASP A 27 2.65 2.78 13.66
C ASP A 27 2.31 2.85 12.17
N ASN A 28 3.28 2.55 11.31
CA ASN A 28 3.08 2.56 9.87
C ASN A 28 2.03 1.54 9.44
N PHE A 29 2.13 0.32 9.95
CA PHE A 29 1.19 -0.74 9.57
C PHE A 29 -0.19 -0.48 10.16
N LYS A 30 -0.28 0.12 11.34
CA LYS A 30 -1.56 0.52 11.91
C LYS A 30 -2.26 1.55 11.01
N ASN A 31 -1.53 2.56 10.55
CA ASN A 31 -2.09 3.56 9.65
C ASN A 31 -2.57 2.93 8.35
N ILE A 32 -1.77 2.04 7.77
CA ILE A 32 -2.16 1.32 6.55
C ILE A 32 -3.44 0.52 6.79
N ALA A 33 -3.50 -0.20 7.90
CA ALA A 33 -4.67 -1.01 8.24
C ALA A 33 -5.94 -0.15 8.36
N GLU A 34 -5.83 1.02 8.97
CA GLU A 34 -6.97 1.93 9.11
C GLU A 34 -7.48 2.42 7.75
N PHE A 35 -6.58 2.81 6.84
CA PHE A 35 -6.97 3.21 5.49
C PHE A 35 -7.62 2.06 4.72
N TRP A 36 -7.02 0.87 4.79
CA TRP A 36 -7.54 -0.30 4.11
C TRP A 36 -8.89 -0.75 4.68
N GLN A 37 -9.02 -0.72 6.01
CA GLN A 37 -10.28 -1.09 6.67
C GLN A 37 -11.42 -0.18 6.24
N LEU A 38 -11.17 1.12 6.20
CA LEU A 38 -12.19 2.08 5.76
C LEU A 38 -12.59 1.82 4.31
N TYR A 39 -11.62 1.66 3.42
CA TYR A 39 -11.90 1.38 2.01
C TYR A 39 -12.71 0.09 1.85
N LEU A 40 -12.26 -1.00 2.46
CA LEU A 40 -12.90 -2.30 2.29
C LEU A 40 -14.31 -2.31 2.90
N SER A 41 -14.51 -1.63 4.02
CA SER A 41 -15.83 -1.55 4.63
C SER A 41 -16.84 -0.85 3.74
N GLN A 42 -16.41 0.17 3.01
CA GLN A 42 -17.29 0.87 2.06
C GLN A 42 -17.46 0.07 0.77
N ARG A 43 -16.37 -0.51 0.26
CA ARG A 43 -16.36 -1.28 -0.97
C ARG A 43 -17.26 -2.51 -0.89
N PHE A 44 -17.26 -3.19 0.27
CA PHE A 44 -18.01 -4.42 0.48
C PHE A 44 -19.32 -4.23 1.24
N GLU A 45 -19.73 -3.00 1.43
CA GLU A 45 -21.02 -2.72 2.07
C GLU A 45 -22.16 -3.38 1.30
N ASN A 46 -22.97 -4.16 2.00
CA ASN A 46 -24.11 -4.89 1.43
C ASN A 46 -23.74 -5.94 0.37
N VAL A 47 -22.49 -6.40 0.36
CA VAL A 47 -22.03 -7.44 -0.55
C VAL A 47 -22.02 -8.77 0.20
N GLU A 48 -22.78 -9.76 -0.28
CA GLU A 48 -22.89 -11.07 0.38
C GLU A 48 -21.62 -11.90 0.26
N GLU A 49 -21.00 -11.88 -0.93
CA GLU A 49 -19.78 -12.64 -1.20
C GLU A 49 -18.69 -11.68 -1.67
N PRO A 50 -17.99 -11.04 -0.72
CA PRO A 50 -16.95 -10.07 -1.09
C PRO A 50 -15.79 -10.74 -1.82
N GLU A 51 -15.42 -10.17 -2.96
CA GLU A 51 -14.34 -10.66 -3.79
C GLU A 51 -13.49 -9.47 -4.23
N LEU A 52 -12.16 -9.60 -4.09
CA LEU A 52 -11.24 -8.54 -4.49
C LEU A 52 -11.10 -8.49 -6.00
N ARG A 53 -11.19 -7.28 -6.54
CA ARG A 53 -10.93 -6.99 -7.96
C ARG A 53 -9.52 -6.44 -8.11
N THR A 54 -9.02 -6.42 -9.34
CA THR A 54 -7.70 -5.84 -9.62
C THR A 54 -7.64 -4.36 -9.23
N THR A 55 -8.72 -3.62 -9.43
CA THR A 55 -8.79 -2.21 -9.03
C THR A 55 -8.74 -2.05 -7.51
N ASP A 56 -9.28 -2.98 -6.74
CA ASP A 56 -9.16 -2.94 -5.28
C ASP A 56 -7.70 -3.02 -4.86
N VAL A 57 -6.92 -3.89 -5.53
CA VAL A 57 -5.49 -4.02 -5.22
C VAL A 57 -4.76 -2.71 -5.51
N ALA A 58 -5.02 -2.09 -6.66
CA ALA A 58 -4.40 -0.81 -7.02
C ALA A 58 -4.72 0.27 -5.97
N ILE A 59 -5.98 0.35 -5.56
CA ILE A 59 -6.42 1.33 -4.56
C ILE A 59 -5.76 1.06 -3.20
N MET A 60 -5.71 -0.21 -2.77
CA MET A 60 -5.06 -0.57 -1.50
C MET A 60 -3.58 -0.23 -1.50
N MET A 61 -2.87 -0.49 -2.61
CA MET A 61 -1.47 -0.13 -2.73
C MET A 61 -1.26 1.38 -2.71
N LEU A 62 -2.13 2.11 -3.39
CA LEU A 62 -2.12 3.57 -3.38
C LEU A 62 -2.33 4.09 -1.96
N LEU A 63 -3.29 3.54 -1.22
CA LEU A 63 -3.56 3.93 0.16
C LEU A 63 -2.39 3.61 1.09
N MET A 64 -1.64 2.55 0.83
CA MET A 64 -0.42 2.27 1.58
C MET A 64 0.58 3.43 1.44
N LYS A 65 0.71 3.98 0.24
CA LYS A 65 1.59 5.14 0.01
C LYS A 65 1.04 6.40 0.65
N VAL A 66 -0.28 6.58 0.66
CA VAL A 66 -0.92 7.68 1.38
C VAL A 66 -0.58 7.61 2.88
N ALA A 67 -0.64 6.42 3.47
CA ALA A 67 -0.29 6.24 4.88
C ALA A 67 1.15 6.66 5.18
N ARG A 68 2.08 6.40 4.26
CA ARG A 68 3.47 6.84 4.40
C ARG A 68 3.59 8.38 4.38
N LEU A 69 2.79 9.03 3.53
CA LEU A 69 2.79 10.48 3.44
C LEU A 69 2.20 11.16 4.67
N VAL A 70 1.38 10.47 5.45
CA VAL A 70 0.91 10.98 6.73
C VAL A 70 2.10 11.22 7.67
N HIS A 71 3.08 10.33 7.64
CA HIS A 71 4.29 10.45 8.45
C HIS A 71 5.29 11.43 7.83
N ASP A 72 5.50 11.34 6.52
CA ASP A 72 6.49 12.18 5.80
C ASP A 72 5.91 12.66 4.46
N PRO A 73 5.26 13.83 4.42
CA PRO A 73 4.66 14.34 3.19
C PRO A 73 5.68 14.80 2.15
N HIS A 74 6.96 14.84 2.49
CA HIS A 74 8.03 15.22 1.57
C HIS A 74 8.73 14.03 0.92
N HIS A 75 8.22 12.82 1.13
CA HIS A 75 8.78 11.60 0.54
C HIS A 75 8.34 11.48 -0.92
N ASP A 76 9.16 11.97 -1.84
CA ASP A 76 8.82 12.07 -3.26
C ASP A 76 8.47 10.72 -3.89
N ASP A 77 9.17 9.64 -3.53
CA ASP A 77 8.88 8.32 -4.08
C ASP A 77 7.46 7.86 -3.78
N SER A 78 6.90 8.25 -2.63
CA SER A 78 5.52 7.91 -2.31
C SER A 78 4.53 8.62 -3.23
N TRP A 79 4.75 9.89 -3.54
CA TRP A 79 3.93 10.61 -4.52
C TRP A 79 4.02 9.98 -5.90
N ILE A 80 5.24 9.62 -6.33
CA ILE A 80 5.48 8.96 -7.62
C ILE A 80 4.76 7.63 -7.68
N ASP A 81 4.85 6.83 -6.61
CA ASP A 81 4.21 5.51 -6.55
C ASP A 81 2.68 5.62 -6.58
N ILE A 82 2.11 6.63 -5.90
CA ILE A 82 0.67 6.90 -5.97
C ILE A 82 0.23 7.12 -7.43
N ALA A 83 0.97 7.96 -8.15
CA ALA A 83 0.67 8.21 -9.55
C ALA A 83 0.79 6.93 -10.39
N GLY A 84 1.81 6.12 -10.12
CA GLY A 84 2.00 4.84 -10.81
C GLY A 84 0.87 3.85 -10.55
N TYR A 85 0.46 3.67 -9.30
CA TYR A 85 -0.66 2.79 -8.97
C TYR A 85 -1.97 3.31 -9.55
N ALA A 86 -2.16 4.64 -9.55
CA ALA A 86 -3.35 5.24 -10.14
C ALA A 86 -3.42 4.94 -11.64
N ALA A 87 -2.30 5.07 -12.35
CA ALA A 87 -2.25 4.75 -13.79
C ALA A 87 -2.54 3.28 -14.05
N CYS A 88 -1.92 2.39 -13.28
CA CYS A 88 -2.15 0.94 -13.41
C CYS A 88 -3.59 0.57 -13.08
N GLY A 89 -4.13 1.14 -12.02
CA GLY A 89 -5.51 0.90 -11.63
C GLY A 89 -6.51 1.35 -12.68
N SER A 90 -6.29 2.51 -13.26
CA SER A 90 -7.12 3.03 -14.34
C SER A 90 -7.11 2.09 -15.55
N GLN A 91 -5.93 1.57 -15.90
CA GLN A 91 -5.83 0.60 -17.00
C GLN A 91 -6.59 -0.69 -16.69
N CYS A 92 -6.49 -1.18 -15.45
CA CYS A 92 -7.23 -2.38 -15.04
C CYS A 92 -8.74 -2.15 -15.14
N ALA A 93 -9.23 -0.98 -14.75
CA ALA A 93 -10.65 -0.66 -14.84
C ALA A 93 -11.15 -0.67 -16.28
N GLU A 94 -10.29 -0.28 -17.23
CA GLU A 94 -10.66 -0.31 -18.66
C GLU A 94 -10.67 -1.72 -19.25
N THR A 95 -9.72 -2.57 -18.81
CA THR A 95 -9.45 -3.84 -19.49
C THR A 95 -9.98 -5.08 -18.79
N CYS A 96 -10.32 -4.98 -17.49
CA CYS A 96 -10.77 -6.14 -16.72
C CYS A 96 -12.29 -6.25 -16.73
N SER A 97 -12.79 -7.39 -17.21
CA SER A 97 -14.25 -7.61 -17.39
C SER A 97 -14.99 -7.80 -16.06
N ASP A 98 -14.31 -8.06 -14.97
CA ASP A 98 -14.91 -8.25 -13.64
C ASP A 98 -15.11 -6.93 -12.88
N GLU A 99 -14.78 -5.84 -13.49
CA GLU A 99 -14.87 -4.53 -12.91
C GLU A 99 -15.92 -3.65 -13.61
#